data_19afeeaeeabcbe6fb3b8f7b94df25201
#
_entry.id   19afeeaeeabcbe6fb3b8f7b94df25201
#
_cell.length_a   1.000
_cell.length_b   1.000
_cell.length_c   1.000
_cell.angle_alpha   90.00
_cell.angle_beta   90.00
_cell.angle_gamma   90.00
#
_symmetry.space_group_name_H-M   'P 1'
#
loop_
_entity.id
_entity.type
_entity.pdbx_description
1 polymer ?
#
loop_
_entity_poly.entity_id
_entity_poly.type
_entity_poly.pdbx_seq_one_letter_code
_entity_poly.pdbx_strand_id
1 'polypeptide(L)'
;MKAPDVVVVGAGIFGAAAACFLAQRRMHVLVLERGEVASGATGWTSGIVRVHYTNEPEARLALRSRRYFREWPDLIGGTAGFRETGFLRIVGPHDREHLEANVAMLRRIGTPVDLLEPDALRELQPDLAVADVGGAAYEPEGGYAAGVEATQSLVDRAVAGGAEIRRGVRVTALRAEDGRITGVETAQGTIACGRALVAAGAWTGPLLRGLGVELPVRVKLIRAGLIAHPPARPVGHMTVYDDAIGTYYRPDAGVRTEFGLRYLWDADPDTLASSVGLDVLADGARHLVRRIPALAEGGLARAWGAPDGFSSDGAPIFGAVPGVEGLYLAAAGSGTGFKIAPAAGLGLAELISDEPSPSVDLRSFRLERFAEGALLRGPTDYRRPAWRDEPLPD
;
A
#
# COMPACT_ATOMS: atom_id res chain seq x y z
N MET A 1 -19.37 8.67 29.09
CA MET A 1 -19.40 7.85 27.85
C MET A 1 -18.76 6.50 28.16
N LYS A 2 -19.25 5.41 27.57
CA LYS A 2 -18.65 4.08 27.73
C LYS A 2 -17.24 4.11 27.11
N ALA A 3 -16.24 3.53 27.79
CA ALA A 3 -14.91 3.39 27.21
C ALA A 3 -14.97 2.58 25.90
N PRO A 4 -14.16 2.91 24.87
CA PRO A 4 -14.10 2.14 23.65
C PRO A 4 -13.52 0.74 23.92
N ASP A 5 -14.03 -0.28 23.21
CA ASP A 5 -13.48 -1.63 23.26
C ASP A 5 -12.10 -1.65 22.59
N VAL A 6 -11.88 -0.77 21.59
CA VAL A 6 -10.60 -0.59 20.90
C VAL A 6 -10.44 0.86 20.41
N VAL A 7 -9.23 1.41 20.56
CA VAL A 7 -8.82 2.67 19.95
C VAL A 7 -7.96 2.36 18.72
N VAL A 8 -8.33 2.93 17.57
CA VAL A 8 -7.54 2.86 16.33
C VAL A 8 -6.84 4.20 16.11
N VAL A 9 -5.53 4.21 16.04
CA VAL A 9 -4.70 5.40 15.83
C VAL A 9 -4.36 5.55 14.37
N GLY A 10 -5.01 6.49 13.68
CA GLY A 10 -4.87 6.79 12.25
C GLY A 10 -6.04 6.30 11.42
N ALA A 11 -6.54 7.18 10.52
CA ALA A 11 -7.60 6.90 9.54
C ALA A 11 -7.04 6.80 8.11
N GLY A 12 -5.84 6.26 7.95
CA GLY A 12 -5.34 5.74 6.67
C GLY A 12 -6.02 4.43 6.31
N ILE A 13 -5.69 3.86 5.15
CA ILE A 13 -6.38 2.67 4.62
C ILE A 13 -6.36 1.47 5.59
N PHE A 14 -5.27 1.24 6.32
CA PHE A 14 -5.19 0.15 7.29
C PHE A 14 -6.10 0.37 8.51
N GLY A 15 -6.06 1.57 9.10
CA GLY A 15 -6.92 1.91 10.24
C GLY A 15 -8.39 1.92 9.88
N ALA A 16 -8.74 2.48 8.71
CA ALA A 16 -10.10 2.49 8.20
C ALA A 16 -10.64 1.08 7.91
N ALA A 17 -9.81 0.21 7.30
CA ALA A 17 -10.20 -1.18 7.04
C ALA A 17 -10.41 -1.96 8.35
N ALA A 18 -9.48 -1.85 9.30
CA ALA A 18 -9.63 -2.50 10.60
C ALA A 18 -10.86 -2.00 11.35
N ALA A 19 -11.08 -0.67 11.40
CA ALA A 19 -12.25 -0.08 12.05
C ALA A 19 -13.57 -0.57 11.42
N CYS A 20 -13.63 -0.67 10.09
CA CYS A 20 -14.77 -1.19 9.37
C CYS A 20 -15.13 -2.62 9.84
N PHE A 21 -14.17 -3.54 9.86
CA PHE A 21 -14.41 -4.92 10.21
C PHE A 21 -14.59 -5.15 11.72
N LEU A 22 -13.99 -4.32 12.58
CA LEU A 22 -14.23 -4.30 14.03
C LEU A 22 -15.67 -3.86 14.35
N ALA A 23 -16.14 -2.79 13.68
CA ALA A 23 -17.51 -2.31 13.85
C ALA A 23 -18.54 -3.35 13.37
N GLN A 24 -18.26 -4.09 12.29
CA GLN A 24 -19.10 -5.22 11.86
C GLN A 24 -19.18 -6.34 12.91
N ARG A 25 -18.17 -6.47 13.78
CA ARG A 25 -18.16 -7.37 14.96
C ARG A 25 -18.81 -6.77 16.19
N ARG A 26 -19.49 -5.62 16.04
CA ARG A 26 -20.19 -4.89 17.12
C ARG A 26 -19.26 -4.43 18.25
N MET A 27 -17.98 -4.27 18.00
CA MET A 27 -17.07 -3.63 18.93
C MET A 27 -17.29 -2.12 18.92
N HIS A 28 -17.19 -1.49 20.09
CA HIS A 28 -17.19 -0.03 20.21
C HIS A 28 -15.81 0.51 19.82
N VAL A 29 -15.69 0.96 18.58
CA VAL A 29 -14.43 1.44 17.97
C VAL A 29 -14.35 2.96 18.04
N LEU A 30 -13.23 3.48 18.54
CA LEU A 30 -12.89 4.90 18.45
C LEU A 30 -11.66 5.06 17.55
N VAL A 31 -11.82 5.73 16.40
CA VAL A 31 -10.70 6.09 15.52
C VAL A 31 -10.25 7.52 15.81
N LEU A 32 -8.96 7.71 16.02
CA LEU A 32 -8.33 9.01 16.24
C LEU A 32 -7.45 9.35 15.06
N GLU A 33 -7.79 10.41 14.33
CA GLU A 33 -7.03 10.90 13.18
C GLU A 33 -6.54 12.34 13.43
N ARG A 34 -5.24 12.57 13.22
CA ARG A 34 -4.64 13.90 13.46
C ARG A 34 -5.04 14.96 12.42
N GLY A 35 -5.39 14.53 11.21
CA GLY A 35 -5.82 15.37 10.09
C GLY A 35 -7.15 14.93 9.54
N GLU A 36 -7.24 14.83 8.23
CA GLU A 36 -8.39 14.30 7.50
C GLU A 36 -8.19 12.81 7.19
N VAL A 37 -9.29 12.10 6.93
CA VAL A 37 -9.27 10.72 6.46
C VAL A 37 -8.40 10.60 5.22
N ALA A 38 -7.54 9.59 5.19
CA ALA A 38 -6.60 9.33 4.10
C ALA A 38 -5.56 10.43 3.84
N SER A 39 -5.34 11.39 4.73
CA SER A 39 -4.42 12.52 4.50
C SER A 39 -2.94 12.16 4.44
N GLY A 40 -2.55 10.96 4.93
CA GLY A 40 -1.19 10.42 4.81
C GLY A 40 -0.90 9.76 3.46
N ALA A 41 0.01 8.78 3.42
CA ALA A 41 0.42 8.04 2.20
C ALA A 41 -0.77 7.53 1.37
N THR A 42 -1.87 7.18 2.02
CA THR A 42 -3.09 6.66 1.37
C THR A 42 -3.68 7.63 0.35
N GLY A 43 -3.76 8.92 0.66
CA GLY A 43 -4.35 9.91 -0.25
C GLY A 43 -3.46 10.25 -1.46
N TRP A 44 -2.21 9.85 -1.41
CA TRP A 44 -1.23 10.08 -2.46
C TRP A 44 -0.82 8.81 -3.20
N THR A 45 -1.51 7.69 -2.91
CA THR A 45 -1.23 6.41 -3.55
C THR A 45 -1.61 6.41 -5.02
N SER A 46 -0.81 5.74 -5.85
CA SER A 46 -1.19 5.42 -7.23
C SER A 46 -2.34 4.41 -7.32
N GLY A 47 -2.71 3.81 -6.19
CA GLY A 47 -3.88 2.95 -6.07
C GLY A 47 -3.80 1.63 -6.85
N ILE A 48 -2.63 1.17 -7.28
CA ILE A 48 -2.47 -0.05 -8.08
C ILE A 48 -2.99 -1.26 -7.32
N VAL A 49 -3.92 -2.00 -7.93
CA VAL A 49 -4.52 -3.25 -7.42
C VAL A 49 -4.04 -4.41 -8.28
N ARG A 50 -3.28 -5.31 -7.68
CA ARG A 50 -2.70 -6.49 -8.31
C ARG A 50 -2.48 -7.60 -7.28
N VAL A 51 -2.31 -8.84 -7.72
CA VAL A 51 -1.95 -9.98 -6.88
C VAL A 51 -0.48 -10.37 -6.99
N HIS A 52 0.21 -9.94 -8.01
CA HIS A 52 1.59 -10.29 -8.28
C HIS A 52 2.55 -9.79 -7.19
N TYR A 53 2.92 -10.69 -6.30
CA TYR A 53 4.02 -10.56 -5.34
C TYR A 53 5.01 -11.70 -5.56
N THR A 54 6.19 -11.61 -4.98
CA THR A 54 7.27 -12.60 -5.06
C THR A 54 7.27 -13.55 -3.86
N ASN A 55 6.33 -13.36 -2.94
CA ASN A 55 6.09 -14.24 -1.81
C ASN A 55 4.59 -14.57 -1.67
N GLU A 56 4.30 -15.79 -1.27
CA GLU A 56 2.93 -16.31 -1.19
C GLU A 56 2.06 -15.62 -0.12
N PRO A 57 2.56 -15.28 1.10
CA PRO A 57 1.73 -14.60 2.09
C PRO A 57 1.13 -13.28 1.60
N GLU A 58 1.93 -12.39 0.98
CA GLU A 58 1.43 -11.13 0.43
C GLU A 58 0.50 -11.37 -0.78
N ALA A 59 0.83 -12.34 -1.64
CA ALA A 59 -0.01 -12.68 -2.79
C ALA A 59 -1.40 -13.16 -2.34
N ARG A 60 -1.49 -13.97 -1.27
CA ARG A 60 -2.78 -14.41 -0.70
C ARG A 60 -3.59 -13.26 -0.11
N LEU A 61 -2.96 -12.32 0.62
CA LEU A 61 -3.64 -11.13 1.10
C LEU A 61 -4.16 -10.27 -0.06
N ALA A 62 -3.35 -10.10 -1.11
CA ALA A 62 -3.72 -9.33 -2.28
C ALA A 62 -4.86 -9.99 -3.07
N LEU A 63 -4.82 -11.32 -3.25
CA LEU A 63 -5.87 -12.08 -3.91
C LEU A 63 -7.22 -11.93 -3.18
N ARG A 64 -7.20 -12.06 -1.84
CA ARG A 64 -8.40 -11.85 -1.03
C ARG A 64 -8.89 -10.41 -1.09
N SER A 65 -7.99 -9.45 -1.03
CA SER A 65 -8.32 -8.02 -1.09
C SER A 65 -8.86 -7.60 -2.46
N ARG A 66 -8.35 -8.18 -3.56
CA ARG A 66 -8.84 -7.89 -4.92
C ARG A 66 -10.34 -8.15 -5.06
N ARG A 67 -10.85 -9.21 -4.43
CA ARG A 67 -12.28 -9.47 -4.39
C ARG A 67 -13.07 -8.27 -3.83
N TYR A 68 -12.58 -7.64 -2.75
CA TYR A 68 -13.23 -6.44 -2.20
C TYR A 68 -13.25 -5.29 -3.21
N PHE A 69 -12.15 -5.04 -3.92
CA PHE A 69 -12.10 -3.98 -4.92
C PHE A 69 -13.08 -4.21 -6.07
N ARG A 70 -13.29 -5.45 -6.49
CA ARG A 70 -14.22 -5.81 -7.57
C ARG A 70 -15.68 -5.80 -7.12
N GLU A 71 -15.94 -6.17 -5.87
CA GLU A 71 -17.28 -6.28 -5.28
C GLU A 71 -17.52 -5.17 -4.23
N TRP A 72 -16.84 -4.04 -4.34
CA TRP A 72 -16.82 -3.00 -3.30
C TRP A 72 -18.20 -2.49 -2.87
N PRO A 73 -19.13 -2.14 -3.79
CA PRO A 73 -20.46 -1.67 -3.42
C PRO A 73 -21.23 -2.69 -2.56
N ASP A 74 -21.08 -3.98 -2.83
CA ASP A 74 -21.81 -5.04 -2.14
C ASP A 74 -21.16 -5.40 -0.80
N LEU A 75 -19.83 -5.43 -0.71
CA LEU A 75 -19.11 -5.88 0.47
C LEU A 75 -18.85 -4.75 1.48
N ILE A 76 -18.62 -3.54 1.02
CA ILE A 76 -18.29 -2.37 1.84
C ILE A 76 -19.38 -1.31 1.76
N GLY A 77 -19.89 -1.04 0.55
CA GLY A 77 -20.75 0.10 0.24
C GLY A 77 -19.94 1.27 -0.32
N GLY A 78 -20.62 2.27 -0.88
CA GLY A 78 -19.95 3.39 -1.53
C GLY A 78 -19.11 2.96 -2.74
N THR A 79 -17.94 3.55 -2.92
CA THR A 79 -17.05 3.25 -4.05
C THR A 79 -15.57 3.23 -3.65
N ALA A 80 -14.80 2.36 -4.26
CA ALA A 80 -13.34 2.42 -4.25
C ALA A 80 -12.77 3.12 -5.50
N GLY A 81 -13.62 3.54 -6.45
CA GLY A 81 -13.17 4.05 -7.74
C GLY A 81 -12.33 3.04 -8.53
N PHE A 82 -12.55 1.73 -8.31
CA PHE A 82 -11.76 0.68 -8.96
C PHE A 82 -12.03 0.64 -10.46
N ARG A 83 -10.95 0.60 -11.21
CA ARG A 83 -10.93 0.45 -12.67
C ARG A 83 -10.09 -0.77 -13.03
N GLU A 84 -10.76 -1.79 -13.54
CA GLU A 84 -10.14 -3.03 -14.01
C GLU A 84 -9.54 -2.79 -15.41
N THR A 85 -8.28 -2.35 -15.44
CA THR A 85 -7.55 -2.04 -16.69
C THR A 85 -6.67 -3.19 -17.15
N GLY A 86 -6.64 -4.29 -16.41
CA GLY A 86 -5.55 -5.25 -16.46
C GLY A 86 -4.30 -4.73 -15.73
N PHE A 87 -3.46 -5.67 -15.30
CA PHE A 87 -2.16 -5.39 -14.71
C PHE A 87 -1.07 -6.21 -15.40
N LEU A 88 0.04 -5.56 -15.69
CA LEU A 88 1.25 -6.19 -16.22
C LEU A 88 2.41 -6.06 -15.23
N ARG A 89 3.11 -7.17 -14.99
CA ARG A 89 4.45 -7.17 -14.41
C ARG A 89 5.45 -7.45 -15.49
N ILE A 90 6.25 -6.47 -15.87
CA ILE A 90 7.27 -6.57 -16.91
C ILE A 90 8.63 -6.75 -16.24
N VAL A 91 9.43 -7.70 -16.70
CA VAL A 91 10.79 -7.94 -16.22
C VAL A 91 11.80 -7.94 -17.35
N GLY A 92 13.06 -7.65 -17.03
CA GLY A 92 14.18 -7.81 -17.95
C GLY A 92 14.56 -9.29 -18.16
N PRO A 93 15.43 -9.58 -19.14
CA PRO A 93 15.86 -10.95 -19.47
C PRO A 93 16.47 -11.71 -18.28
N HIS A 94 17.13 -11.02 -17.36
CA HIS A 94 17.79 -11.62 -16.19
C HIS A 94 16.82 -12.17 -15.13
N ASP A 95 15.55 -11.75 -15.16
CA ASP A 95 14.54 -12.13 -14.18
C ASP A 95 13.45 -13.04 -14.78
N ARG A 96 13.68 -13.58 -15.97
CA ARG A 96 12.73 -14.45 -16.68
C ARG A 96 12.36 -15.69 -15.85
N GLU A 97 13.34 -16.39 -15.31
CA GLU A 97 13.12 -17.59 -14.50
C GLU A 97 12.36 -17.24 -13.20
N HIS A 98 12.65 -16.10 -12.58
CA HIS A 98 11.93 -15.62 -11.43
C HIS A 98 10.46 -15.29 -11.77
N LEU A 99 10.22 -14.72 -12.95
CA LEU A 99 8.87 -14.44 -13.43
C LEU A 99 8.05 -15.74 -13.59
N GLU A 100 8.63 -16.75 -14.20
CA GLU A 100 7.99 -18.06 -14.38
C GLU A 100 7.65 -18.72 -13.04
N ALA A 101 8.59 -18.71 -12.08
CA ALA A 101 8.37 -19.25 -10.75
C ALA A 101 7.26 -18.50 -10.00
N ASN A 102 7.23 -17.16 -10.09
CA ASN A 102 6.20 -16.34 -9.47
C ASN A 102 4.82 -16.55 -10.13
N VAL A 103 4.76 -16.65 -11.46
CA VAL A 103 3.51 -16.99 -12.19
C VAL A 103 3.00 -18.37 -11.76
N ALA A 104 3.88 -19.36 -11.63
CA ALA A 104 3.51 -20.69 -11.16
C ALA A 104 2.94 -20.64 -9.73
N MET A 105 3.55 -19.88 -8.82
CA MET A 105 3.05 -19.66 -7.46
C MET A 105 1.67 -18.99 -7.49
N LEU A 106 1.48 -17.93 -8.28
CA LEU A 106 0.22 -17.21 -8.40
C LEU A 106 -0.91 -18.12 -8.92
N ARG A 107 -0.63 -18.95 -9.95
CA ARG A 107 -1.59 -19.95 -10.47
C ARG A 107 -1.98 -20.97 -9.40
N ARG A 108 -1.01 -21.45 -8.62
CA ARG A 108 -1.24 -22.42 -7.53
C ARG A 108 -2.18 -21.87 -6.44
N ILE A 109 -2.13 -20.57 -6.16
CA ILE A 109 -3.06 -19.93 -5.20
C ILE A 109 -4.38 -19.48 -5.82
N GLY A 110 -4.61 -19.76 -7.12
CA GLY A 110 -5.86 -19.46 -7.81
C GLY A 110 -5.96 -18.08 -8.45
N THR A 111 -4.83 -17.41 -8.71
CA THR A 111 -4.82 -16.13 -9.43
C THR A 111 -4.88 -16.38 -10.94
N PRO A 112 -5.85 -15.81 -11.70
CA PRO A 112 -5.78 -15.76 -13.14
C PRO A 112 -4.59 -14.92 -13.57
N VAL A 113 -3.60 -15.55 -14.18
CA VAL A 113 -2.38 -14.88 -14.64
C VAL A 113 -1.79 -15.61 -15.84
N ASP A 114 -1.46 -14.86 -16.87
CA ASP A 114 -0.79 -15.36 -18.07
C ASP A 114 0.66 -14.93 -18.10
N LEU A 115 1.53 -15.82 -18.58
CA LEU A 115 2.93 -15.53 -18.89
C LEU A 115 3.00 -15.13 -20.35
N LEU A 116 3.50 -13.94 -20.63
CA LEU A 116 3.61 -13.40 -21.99
C LEU A 116 5.07 -13.31 -22.42
N GLU A 117 5.33 -13.77 -23.65
CA GLU A 117 6.55 -13.48 -24.38
C GLU A 117 6.55 -12.02 -24.89
N PRO A 118 7.72 -11.42 -25.21
CA PRO A 118 7.79 -10.04 -25.67
C PRO A 118 6.91 -9.74 -26.90
N ASP A 119 6.76 -10.68 -27.84
CA ASP A 119 5.90 -10.48 -29.02
C ASP A 119 4.41 -10.45 -28.64
N ALA A 120 3.96 -11.36 -27.78
CA ALA A 120 2.59 -11.36 -27.26
C ALA A 120 2.31 -10.09 -26.43
N LEU A 121 3.29 -9.60 -25.67
CA LEU A 121 3.17 -8.32 -24.97
C LEU A 121 3.01 -7.15 -25.96
N ARG A 122 3.75 -7.15 -27.07
CA ARG A 122 3.65 -6.13 -28.13
C ARG A 122 2.28 -6.16 -28.81
N GLU A 123 1.73 -7.34 -29.05
CA GLU A 123 0.38 -7.49 -29.62
C GLU A 123 -0.69 -6.95 -28.65
N LEU A 124 -0.58 -7.26 -27.35
CA LEU A 124 -1.50 -6.82 -26.33
C LEU A 124 -1.38 -5.31 -26.04
N GLN A 125 -0.17 -4.75 -26.13
CA GLN A 125 0.16 -3.35 -25.80
C GLN A 125 1.04 -2.74 -26.90
N PRO A 126 0.46 -2.35 -28.04
CA PRO A 126 1.24 -1.90 -29.23
C PRO A 126 2.06 -0.63 -29.02
N ASP A 127 1.70 0.20 -28.03
CA ASP A 127 2.43 1.43 -27.71
C ASP A 127 3.69 1.19 -26.86
N LEU A 128 3.92 -0.04 -26.36
CA LEU A 128 5.10 -0.37 -25.56
C LEU A 128 6.29 -0.79 -26.42
N ALA A 129 7.45 -0.20 -26.15
CA ALA A 129 8.73 -0.72 -26.64
C ALA A 129 9.11 -1.96 -25.80
N VAL A 130 9.45 -3.08 -26.46
CA VAL A 130 9.67 -4.37 -25.79
C VAL A 130 11.08 -4.95 -26.00
N ALA A 131 12.00 -4.20 -26.55
CA ALA A 131 13.34 -4.71 -26.92
C ALA A 131 14.20 -5.15 -25.71
N ASP A 132 13.94 -4.60 -24.53
CA ASP A 132 14.61 -4.91 -23.26
C ASP A 132 13.78 -5.82 -22.34
N VAL A 133 12.68 -6.37 -22.84
CA VAL A 133 11.75 -7.21 -22.06
C VAL A 133 12.17 -8.67 -22.14
N GLY A 134 12.31 -9.33 -20.99
CA GLY A 134 12.50 -10.78 -20.86
C GLY A 134 11.20 -11.55 -20.79
N GLY A 135 10.11 -10.89 -20.42
CA GLY A 135 8.76 -11.44 -20.31
C GLY A 135 7.85 -10.56 -19.47
N ALA A 136 6.56 -10.89 -19.48
CA ALA A 136 5.58 -10.22 -18.64
C ALA A 136 4.58 -11.21 -18.04
N ALA A 137 4.08 -10.91 -16.84
CA ALA A 137 2.90 -11.56 -16.27
C ALA A 137 1.70 -10.63 -16.43
N TYR A 138 0.62 -11.16 -16.97
CA TYR A 138 -0.63 -10.44 -17.21
C TYR A 138 -1.73 -10.93 -16.26
N GLU A 139 -2.24 -10.05 -15.42
CA GLU A 139 -3.42 -10.28 -14.58
C GLU A 139 -4.61 -9.51 -15.15
N PRO A 140 -5.61 -10.18 -15.77
CA PRO A 140 -6.75 -9.51 -16.39
C PRO A 140 -7.62 -8.75 -15.38
N GLU A 141 -7.70 -9.24 -14.15
CA GLU A 141 -8.51 -8.66 -13.06
C GLU A 141 -7.76 -7.62 -12.22
N GLY A 142 -6.57 -7.20 -12.65
CA GLY A 142 -5.80 -6.13 -12.04
C GLY A 142 -6.23 -4.75 -12.53
N GLY A 143 -5.69 -3.70 -11.89
CA GLY A 143 -5.99 -2.32 -12.27
C GLY A 143 -5.57 -1.32 -11.21
N TYR A 144 -6.40 -0.30 -10.98
CA TYR A 144 -6.16 0.69 -9.94
C TYR A 144 -7.45 1.20 -9.30
N ALA A 145 -7.35 1.76 -8.11
CA ALA A 145 -8.47 2.31 -7.36
C ALA A 145 -8.13 3.67 -6.75
N ALA A 146 -9.13 4.40 -6.31
CA ALA A 146 -8.98 5.73 -5.71
C ALA A 146 -8.76 5.61 -4.19
N GLY A 147 -7.56 5.97 -3.72
CA GLY A 147 -7.17 5.79 -2.32
C GLY A 147 -8.06 6.53 -1.32
N VAL A 148 -8.43 7.77 -1.64
CA VAL A 148 -9.30 8.58 -0.78
C VAL A 148 -10.73 8.02 -0.75
N GLU A 149 -11.31 7.73 -1.91
CA GLU A 149 -12.69 7.21 -2.01
C GLU A 149 -12.84 5.85 -1.32
N ALA A 150 -11.89 4.94 -1.54
CA ALA A 150 -11.88 3.64 -0.88
C ALA A 150 -11.79 3.76 0.65
N THR A 151 -10.91 4.64 1.13
CA THR A 151 -10.74 4.84 2.57
C THR A 151 -11.95 5.50 3.20
N GLN A 152 -12.55 6.50 2.53
CA GLN A 152 -13.77 7.13 3.01
C GLN A 152 -14.93 6.13 3.07
N SER A 153 -15.11 5.28 2.06
CA SER A 153 -16.14 4.23 2.08
C SER A 153 -15.98 3.27 3.27
N LEU A 154 -14.74 2.89 3.61
CA LEU A 154 -14.46 2.06 4.79
C LEU A 154 -14.80 2.78 6.09
N VAL A 155 -14.48 4.06 6.21
CA VAL A 155 -14.83 4.91 7.36
C VAL A 155 -16.35 5.05 7.49
N ASP A 156 -17.04 5.35 6.40
CA ASP A 156 -18.50 5.49 6.38
C ASP A 156 -19.17 4.17 6.80
N ARG A 157 -18.65 3.05 6.34
CA ARG A 157 -19.13 1.72 6.76
C ARG A 157 -18.88 1.46 8.25
N ALA A 158 -17.72 1.87 8.77
CA ALA A 158 -17.40 1.74 10.19
C ALA A 158 -18.37 2.59 11.03
N VAL A 159 -18.61 3.83 10.63
CA VAL A 159 -19.55 4.75 11.31
C VAL A 159 -20.98 4.20 11.28
N ALA A 160 -21.43 3.69 10.13
CA ALA A 160 -22.73 3.03 10.02
C ALA A 160 -22.83 1.79 10.92
N GLY A 161 -21.72 1.14 11.26
CA GLY A 161 -21.60 0.04 12.21
C GLY A 161 -21.46 0.48 13.67
N GLY A 162 -21.46 1.80 13.96
CA GLY A 162 -21.40 2.35 15.32
C GLY A 162 -19.99 2.80 15.77
N ALA A 163 -18.99 2.83 14.87
CA ALA A 163 -17.70 3.41 15.21
C ALA A 163 -17.77 4.94 15.33
N GLU A 164 -16.95 5.50 16.22
CA GLU A 164 -16.74 6.94 16.35
C GLU A 164 -15.41 7.33 15.68
N ILE A 165 -15.42 8.39 14.86
CA ILE A 165 -14.21 8.94 14.23
C ILE A 165 -14.00 10.37 14.74
N ARG A 166 -12.84 10.62 15.37
CA ARG A 166 -12.43 11.97 15.78
C ARG A 166 -11.27 12.44 14.92
N ARG A 167 -11.55 13.41 14.05
CA ARG A 167 -10.55 14.12 13.24
C ARG A 167 -9.94 15.28 14.00
N GLY A 168 -8.74 15.71 13.62
CA GLY A 168 -7.99 16.77 14.30
C GLY A 168 -7.46 16.34 15.67
N VAL A 169 -7.44 15.03 15.99
CA VAL A 169 -6.98 14.50 17.28
C VAL A 169 -5.69 13.71 17.07
N ARG A 170 -4.56 14.34 17.41
CA ARG A 170 -3.24 13.70 17.38
C ARG A 170 -3.02 12.89 18.64
N VAL A 171 -2.75 11.59 18.49
CA VAL A 171 -2.20 10.77 19.56
C VAL A 171 -0.72 11.09 19.70
N THR A 172 -0.28 11.43 20.90
CA THR A 172 1.08 11.85 21.20
C THR A 172 1.90 10.77 21.90
N ALA A 173 1.23 9.87 22.64
CA ALA A 173 1.87 8.75 23.32
C ALA A 173 0.87 7.59 23.53
N LEU A 174 1.44 6.41 23.79
CA LEU A 174 0.72 5.23 24.26
C LEU A 174 1.01 5.04 25.76
N ARG A 175 0.02 4.61 26.53
CA ARG A 175 0.18 4.28 27.95
C ARG A 175 0.07 2.77 28.15
N ALA A 176 1.05 2.21 28.83
CA ALA A 176 1.01 0.83 29.26
C ALA A 176 1.44 0.73 30.74
N GLU A 177 0.81 -0.16 31.49
CA GLU A 177 1.12 -0.47 32.87
C GLU A 177 1.20 -1.99 33.01
N ASP A 178 2.21 -2.50 33.69
CA ASP A 178 2.45 -3.93 33.90
C ASP A 178 2.39 -4.76 32.60
N GLY A 179 2.95 -4.22 31.50
CA GLY A 179 2.98 -4.91 30.21
C GLY A 179 1.64 -4.96 29.48
N ARG A 180 0.67 -4.10 29.84
CA ARG A 180 -0.67 -4.04 29.24
C ARG A 180 -1.01 -2.62 28.83
N ILE A 181 -1.59 -2.44 27.65
CA ILE A 181 -2.08 -1.13 27.20
C ILE A 181 -3.21 -0.64 28.11
N THR A 182 -3.14 0.61 28.56
CA THR A 182 -4.16 1.23 29.43
C THR A 182 -4.80 2.45 28.79
N GLY A 183 -4.21 3.00 27.73
CA GLY A 183 -4.79 4.16 27.04
C GLY A 183 -3.86 4.79 26.00
N VAL A 184 -4.36 5.84 25.41
CA VAL A 184 -3.63 6.72 24.48
C VAL A 184 -3.69 8.17 24.94
N GLU A 185 -2.62 8.92 24.78
CA GLU A 185 -2.55 10.34 25.12
C GLU A 185 -2.84 11.23 23.91
N THR A 186 -3.57 12.30 24.17
CA THR A 186 -3.86 13.36 23.21
C THR A 186 -3.69 14.73 23.88
N ALA A 187 -3.70 15.80 23.11
CA ALA A 187 -3.70 17.17 23.67
C ALA A 187 -4.94 17.46 24.53
N GLN A 188 -6.03 16.71 24.36
CA GLN A 188 -7.28 16.84 25.12
C GLN A 188 -7.31 15.93 26.36
N GLY A 189 -6.23 15.19 26.62
CA GLY A 189 -6.11 14.27 27.75
C GLY A 189 -5.98 12.82 27.33
N THR A 190 -5.99 11.94 28.32
CA THR A 190 -5.86 10.50 28.12
C THR A 190 -7.21 9.85 27.81
N ILE A 191 -7.24 9.00 26.80
CA ILE A 191 -8.38 8.15 26.48
C ILE A 191 -8.04 6.74 26.94
N ALA A 192 -8.72 6.26 27.97
CA ALA A 192 -8.52 4.91 28.50
C ALA A 192 -9.05 3.86 27.52
N CYS A 193 -8.27 2.80 27.31
CA CYS A 193 -8.67 1.64 26.50
C CYS A 193 -7.82 0.42 26.86
N GLY A 194 -8.43 -0.76 26.79
CA GLY A 194 -7.74 -2.03 27.00
C GLY A 194 -7.18 -2.64 25.70
N ARG A 195 -7.52 -2.07 24.53
CA ARG A 195 -6.98 -2.46 23.23
C ARG A 195 -6.69 -1.21 22.38
N ALA A 196 -5.54 -1.19 21.71
CA ALA A 196 -5.18 -0.15 20.76
C ALA A 196 -4.54 -0.74 19.51
N LEU A 197 -4.98 -0.29 18.33
CA LEU A 197 -4.34 -0.58 17.04
C LEU A 197 -3.61 0.67 16.56
N VAL A 198 -2.29 0.60 16.40
CA VAL A 198 -1.49 1.69 15.83
C VAL A 198 -1.37 1.50 14.32
N ALA A 199 -2.08 2.34 13.57
CA ALA A 199 -2.10 2.39 12.10
C ALA A 199 -1.67 3.79 11.59
N ALA A 200 -0.67 4.39 12.25
CA ALA A 200 -0.24 5.77 12.07
C ALA A 200 0.76 5.96 10.91
N GLY A 201 0.88 5.00 9.98
CA GLY A 201 1.75 5.09 8.81
C GLY A 201 3.21 5.37 9.20
N ALA A 202 3.84 6.37 8.58
CA ALA A 202 5.23 6.75 8.83
C ALA A 202 5.50 7.24 10.27
N TRP A 203 4.45 7.60 11.04
CA TRP A 203 4.55 8.06 12.44
C TRP A 203 4.41 6.93 13.47
N THR A 204 4.25 5.68 13.05
CA THR A 204 4.10 4.53 13.95
C THR A 204 5.33 4.32 14.83
N GLY A 205 6.53 4.38 14.27
CA GLY A 205 7.77 4.17 15.03
C GLY A 205 7.94 5.11 16.23
N PRO A 206 7.80 6.45 16.08
CA PRO A 206 7.84 7.38 17.20
C PRO A 206 6.89 7.06 18.36
N LEU A 207 5.66 6.62 18.07
CA LEU A 207 4.68 6.25 19.10
C LEU A 207 5.11 5.02 19.90
N LEU A 208 5.69 4.04 19.26
CA LEU A 208 6.12 2.78 19.89
C LEU A 208 7.40 2.93 20.72
N ARG A 209 8.33 3.81 20.30
CA ARG A 209 9.55 4.06 21.06
C ARG A 209 9.29 4.49 22.51
N GLY A 210 8.16 5.20 22.76
CA GLY A 210 7.73 5.55 24.11
C GLY A 210 7.47 4.36 25.04
N LEU A 211 7.24 3.17 24.46
CA LEU A 211 7.07 1.90 25.17
C LEU A 211 8.32 0.99 25.09
N GLY A 212 9.44 1.49 24.57
CA GLY A 212 10.64 0.71 24.37
C GLY A 212 10.58 -0.30 23.20
N VAL A 213 9.58 -0.14 22.30
CA VAL A 213 9.43 -1.02 21.13
C VAL A 213 10.04 -0.36 19.90
N GLU A 214 11.08 -0.99 19.36
CA GLU A 214 11.74 -0.55 18.14
C GLU A 214 11.14 -1.26 16.91
N LEU A 215 10.84 -0.47 15.88
CA LEU A 215 10.41 -0.99 14.58
C LEU A 215 11.57 -0.95 13.57
N PRO A 216 11.84 -2.03 12.83
CA PRO A 216 12.80 -2.04 11.74
C PRO A 216 12.22 -1.35 10.50
N VAL A 217 11.86 -0.08 10.63
CA VAL A 217 11.13 0.72 9.64
C VAL A 217 11.87 2.03 9.39
N ARG A 218 12.14 2.31 8.11
CA ARG A 218 12.64 3.62 7.63
C ARG A 218 11.53 4.35 6.90
N VAL A 219 11.55 5.66 6.95
CA VAL A 219 10.61 6.50 6.18
C VAL A 219 11.19 6.78 4.79
N LYS A 220 10.38 6.53 3.77
CA LYS A 220 10.70 6.84 2.37
C LYS A 220 9.66 7.80 1.82
N LEU A 221 10.10 8.90 1.21
CA LEU A 221 9.23 9.76 0.43
C LEU A 221 8.99 9.10 -0.93
N ILE A 222 7.80 8.51 -1.09
CA ILE A 222 7.34 7.99 -2.38
C ILE A 222 6.91 9.16 -3.24
N ARG A 223 7.43 9.22 -4.46
CA ARG A 223 7.11 10.30 -5.40
C ARG A 223 6.51 9.74 -6.67
N ALA A 224 5.53 10.47 -7.21
CA ALA A 224 4.87 10.17 -8.47
C ALA A 224 4.73 11.42 -9.32
N GLY A 225 4.57 11.23 -10.62
CA GLY A 225 4.36 12.28 -11.59
C GLY A 225 3.22 11.97 -12.55
N LEU A 226 2.75 13.00 -13.23
CA LEU A 226 1.80 12.92 -14.33
C LEU A 226 2.42 13.48 -15.60
N ILE A 227 2.23 12.75 -16.70
CA ILE A 227 2.49 13.22 -18.05
C ILE A 227 1.18 13.21 -18.84
N ALA A 228 0.86 14.34 -19.46
CA ALA A 228 -0.29 14.44 -20.37
C ALA A 228 0.05 13.79 -21.71
N HIS A 229 -0.91 13.08 -22.29
CA HIS A 229 -0.73 12.48 -23.61
C HIS A 229 -0.68 13.57 -24.69
N PRO A 230 0.00 13.30 -25.83
CA PRO A 230 -0.07 14.18 -26.98
C PRO A 230 -1.51 14.40 -27.43
N PRO A 231 -1.95 15.64 -27.72
CA PRO A 231 -3.35 15.91 -28.10
C PRO A 231 -3.81 15.15 -29.33
N ALA A 232 -2.91 14.90 -30.28
CA ALA A 232 -3.21 14.21 -31.54
C ALA A 232 -3.27 12.68 -31.41
N ARG A 233 -2.75 12.11 -30.31
CA ARG A 233 -2.64 10.65 -30.13
C ARG A 233 -2.78 10.27 -28.66
N PRO A 234 -3.98 9.92 -28.20
CA PRO A 234 -4.12 9.27 -26.90
C PRO A 234 -3.30 7.98 -26.83
N VAL A 235 -2.63 7.75 -25.72
CA VAL A 235 -1.80 6.55 -25.48
C VAL A 235 -2.61 5.57 -24.63
N GLY A 236 -2.90 4.40 -25.18
CA GLY A 236 -3.60 3.34 -24.47
C GLY A 236 -2.60 2.41 -23.77
N HIS A 237 -2.72 2.23 -22.45
CA HIS A 237 -1.94 1.22 -21.75
C HIS A 237 -2.67 0.70 -20.51
N MET A 238 -2.29 -0.48 -20.05
CA MET A 238 -2.73 -1.08 -18.80
C MET A 238 -2.02 -0.46 -17.60
N THR A 239 -2.39 -0.88 -16.41
CA THR A 239 -1.60 -0.63 -15.19
C THR A 239 -0.37 -1.54 -15.21
N VAL A 240 0.80 -0.99 -14.99
CA VAL A 240 2.07 -1.71 -15.15
C VAL A 240 3.00 -1.47 -13.98
N TYR A 241 3.70 -2.53 -13.58
CA TYR A 241 4.93 -2.44 -12.79
C TYR A 241 6.06 -3.00 -13.65
N ASP A 242 7.03 -2.16 -13.99
CA ASP A 242 8.07 -2.44 -14.96
C ASP A 242 9.43 -2.46 -14.27
N ASP A 243 9.93 -3.67 -13.96
CA ASP A 243 11.23 -3.84 -13.32
C ASP A 243 12.39 -3.66 -14.32
N ALA A 244 12.15 -3.84 -15.62
CA ALA A 244 13.18 -3.64 -16.63
C ALA A 244 13.65 -2.18 -16.72
N ILE A 245 12.72 -1.22 -16.55
CA ILE A 245 13.03 0.21 -16.50
C ILE A 245 12.93 0.81 -15.10
N GLY A 246 12.59 0.01 -14.08
CA GLY A 246 12.58 0.39 -12.67
C GLY A 246 11.46 1.36 -12.26
N THR A 247 10.30 1.36 -12.92
CA THR A 247 9.18 2.21 -12.54
C THR A 247 7.84 1.47 -12.60
N TYR A 248 6.79 2.14 -12.18
CA TYR A 248 5.41 1.73 -12.41
C TYR A 248 4.66 2.86 -13.12
N TYR A 249 3.60 2.51 -13.81
CA TYR A 249 2.73 3.50 -14.42
C TYR A 249 1.31 2.97 -14.58
N ARG A 250 0.35 3.88 -14.64
CA ARG A 250 -1.05 3.58 -14.87
C ARG A 250 -1.74 4.69 -15.69
N PRO A 251 -2.83 4.36 -16.40
CA PRO A 251 -3.63 5.39 -17.04
C PRO A 251 -4.28 6.31 -16.00
N ASP A 252 -4.41 7.59 -16.34
CA ASP A 252 -5.13 8.56 -15.55
C ASP A 252 -6.11 9.33 -16.46
N ALA A 253 -7.41 9.15 -16.19
CA ALA A 253 -8.53 9.73 -16.93
C ALA A 253 -8.49 9.54 -18.48
N GLY A 254 -7.70 8.57 -18.98
CA GLY A 254 -7.57 8.29 -20.43
C GLY A 254 -6.79 9.31 -21.24
N VAL A 255 -6.29 10.38 -20.62
CA VAL A 255 -5.55 11.47 -21.28
C VAL A 255 -4.19 11.76 -20.62
N ARG A 256 -3.84 11.05 -19.56
CA ARG A 256 -2.58 11.16 -18.83
C ARG A 256 -2.08 9.80 -18.42
N THR A 257 -0.79 9.75 -18.10
CA THR A 257 -0.15 8.62 -17.44
C THR A 257 0.42 9.08 -16.10
N GLU A 258 0.04 8.41 -15.01
CA GLU A 258 0.72 8.52 -13.73
C GLU A 258 1.88 7.54 -13.68
N PHE A 259 3.03 7.96 -13.15
CA PHE A 259 4.22 7.12 -13.08
C PHE A 259 5.08 7.40 -11.86
N GLY A 260 5.85 6.38 -11.45
CA GLY A 260 6.75 6.47 -10.30
C GLY A 260 8.01 7.28 -10.60
N LEU A 261 8.44 8.07 -9.62
CA LEU A 261 9.65 8.89 -9.65
C LEU A 261 10.69 8.37 -8.67
N ARG A 262 11.89 8.99 -8.66
CA ARG A 262 12.95 8.73 -7.67
C ARG A 262 12.40 8.91 -6.26
N TYR A 263 12.80 8.04 -5.36
CA TYR A 263 12.47 8.10 -3.95
C TYR A 263 13.45 8.99 -3.19
N LEU A 264 13.07 9.41 -1.98
CA LEU A 264 13.96 10.00 -1.01
C LEU A 264 13.88 9.20 0.29
N TRP A 265 15.01 8.62 0.70
CA TRP A 265 15.12 7.87 1.93
C TRP A 265 15.31 8.78 3.15
N ASP A 266 14.93 8.26 4.32
CA ASP A 266 15.08 8.92 5.62
C ASP A 266 14.42 10.31 5.67
N ALA A 267 13.28 10.43 4.96
CA ALA A 267 12.48 11.64 4.99
C ALA A 267 11.86 11.83 6.38
N ASP A 268 11.88 13.06 6.87
CA ASP A 268 11.06 13.41 8.03
C ASP A 268 9.58 13.34 7.64
N PRO A 269 8.77 12.49 8.29
CA PRO A 269 7.38 12.33 7.95
C PRO A 269 6.54 13.60 8.14
N ASP A 270 6.99 14.55 8.94
CA ASP A 270 6.33 15.85 9.14
C ASP A 270 6.76 16.89 8.07
N THR A 271 7.84 16.64 7.35
CA THR A 271 8.25 17.46 6.19
C THR A 271 7.57 16.94 4.92
N LEU A 272 6.28 17.18 4.78
CA LEU A 272 5.54 16.86 3.55
C LEU A 272 6.03 17.77 2.41
N ALA A 273 6.95 17.29 1.60
CA ALA A 273 7.28 17.92 0.33
C ALA A 273 6.12 17.72 -0.65
N SER A 274 5.15 18.62 -0.60
CA SER A 274 4.02 18.64 -1.55
C SER A 274 4.47 18.98 -2.97
N SER A 275 5.70 19.50 -3.15
CA SER A 275 6.30 19.84 -4.44
C SER A 275 7.53 18.96 -4.71
N VAL A 276 7.51 18.28 -5.84
CA VAL A 276 8.65 17.58 -6.42
C VAL A 276 9.22 18.46 -7.53
N GLY A 277 10.53 18.66 -7.56
CA GLY A 277 11.20 19.48 -8.55
C GLY A 277 10.96 19.02 -9.98
N LEU A 278 10.99 19.95 -10.93
CA LEU A 278 10.78 19.65 -12.34
C LEU A 278 11.89 18.72 -12.91
N ASP A 279 13.10 18.84 -12.38
CA ASP A 279 14.24 17.98 -12.68
C ASP A 279 13.97 16.50 -12.37
N VAL A 280 13.41 16.22 -11.19
CA VAL A 280 13.00 14.86 -10.78
C VAL A 280 11.86 14.33 -11.65
N LEU A 281 10.89 15.19 -11.99
CA LEU A 281 9.78 14.82 -12.87
C LEU A 281 10.29 14.51 -14.28
N ALA A 282 11.16 15.34 -14.84
CA ALA A 282 11.76 15.14 -16.15
C ALA A 282 12.66 13.89 -16.21
N ASP A 283 13.41 13.63 -15.14
CA ASP A 283 14.22 12.40 -15.04
C ASP A 283 13.35 11.15 -15.10
N GLY A 284 12.31 11.05 -14.28
CA GLY A 284 11.38 9.93 -14.31
C GLY A 284 10.66 9.78 -15.66
N ALA A 285 10.29 10.90 -16.30
CA ALA A 285 9.67 10.89 -17.62
C ALA A 285 10.61 10.32 -18.69
N ARG A 286 11.92 10.58 -18.65
CA ARG A 286 12.88 9.97 -19.57
C ARG A 286 12.88 8.44 -19.49
N HIS A 287 12.76 7.88 -18.28
CA HIS A 287 12.64 6.42 -18.11
C HIS A 287 11.32 5.89 -18.67
N LEU A 288 10.20 6.58 -18.43
CA LEU A 288 8.89 6.18 -18.93
C LEU A 288 8.83 6.24 -20.47
N VAL A 289 9.37 7.28 -21.09
CA VAL A 289 9.40 7.46 -22.58
C VAL A 289 10.17 6.34 -23.26
N ARG A 290 11.17 5.73 -22.61
CA ARG A 290 11.84 4.54 -23.17
C ARG A 290 10.87 3.38 -23.34
N ARG A 291 9.89 3.23 -22.46
CA ARG A 291 8.87 2.18 -22.54
C ARG A 291 7.70 2.59 -23.41
N ILE A 292 7.27 3.86 -23.37
CA ILE A 292 6.15 4.41 -24.14
C ILE A 292 6.64 5.60 -24.96
N PRO A 293 7.28 5.37 -26.14
CA PRO A 293 7.89 6.43 -26.94
C PRO A 293 6.93 7.54 -27.35
N ALA A 294 5.65 7.22 -27.55
CA ALA A 294 4.63 8.21 -27.90
C ALA A 294 4.46 9.33 -26.86
N LEU A 295 4.83 9.10 -25.60
CA LEU A 295 4.79 10.12 -24.55
C LEU A 295 5.90 11.17 -24.65
N ALA A 296 6.88 11.01 -25.56
CA ALA A 296 7.92 12.03 -25.79
C ALA A 296 7.35 13.39 -26.24
N GLU A 297 6.20 13.37 -26.93
CA GLU A 297 5.46 14.55 -27.39
C GLU A 297 4.46 15.06 -26.33
N GLY A 298 4.41 14.41 -25.17
CA GLY A 298 3.51 14.73 -24.08
C GLY A 298 4.01 15.89 -23.22
N GLY A 299 3.13 16.44 -22.39
CA GLY A 299 3.42 17.53 -21.48
C GLY A 299 3.62 17.04 -20.04
N LEU A 300 4.72 17.46 -19.37
CA LEU A 300 4.87 17.24 -17.92
C LEU A 300 3.84 18.08 -17.17
N ALA A 301 2.98 17.44 -16.37
CA ALA A 301 1.82 18.11 -15.78
C ALA A 301 2.00 18.40 -14.28
N ARG A 302 2.34 17.39 -13.48
CA ARG A 302 2.38 17.49 -12.02
C ARG A 302 3.27 16.41 -11.41
N ALA A 303 3.87 16.72 -10.25
CA ALA A 303 4.50 15.71 -9.41
C ALA A 303 4.14 15.95 -7.94
N TRP A 304 4.20 14.88 -7.15
CA TRP A 304 3.95 14.92 -5.70
C TRP A 304 4.74 13.83 -4.98
N GLY A 305 4.77 13.93 -3.64
CA GLY A 305 5.38 12.92 -2.80
C GLY A 305 4.67 12.79 -1.46
N ALA A 306 4.71 11.60 -0.88
CA ALA A 306 4.17 11.32 0.46
C ALA A 306 5.10 10.38 1.23
N PRO A 307 5.25 10.59 2.56
CA PRO A 307 6.03 9.69 3.40
C PRO A 307 5.30 8.37 3.61
N ASP A 308 6.00 7.26 3.41
CA ASP A 308 5.53 5.92 3.73
C ASP A 308 6.59 5.17 4.55
N GLY A 309 6.15 4.26 5.43
CA GLY A 309 7.02 3.41 6.23
C GLY A 309 7.42 2.15 5.46
N PHE A 310 8.72 1.90 5.40
CA PHE A 310 9.31 0.71 4.78
C PHE A 310 10.00 -0.15 5.82
N SER A 311 9.59 -1.39 5.94
CA SER A 311 10.30 -2.40 6.72
C SER A 311 11.59 -2.84 6.03
N SER A 312 12.49 -3.48 6.78
CA SER A 312 13.76 -3.94 6.23
C SER A 312 13.63 -5.09 5.22
N ASP A 313 12.51 -5.82 5.23
CA ASP A 313 12.19 -6.87 4.25
C ASP A 313 11.21 -6.42 3.15
N GLY A 314 10.71 -5.18 3.22
CA GLY A 314 9.78 -4.63 2.25
C GLY A 314 8.33 -5.10 2.40
N ALA A 315 8.02 -5.91 3.41
CA ALA A 315 6.67 -6.41 3.68
C ALA A 315 6.02 -5.69 4.89
N PRO A 316 4.70 -5.59 4.95
CA PRO A 316 4.01 -4.91 6.05
C PRO A 316 4.18 -5.64 7.39
N ILE A 317 3.89 -4.92 8.48
CA ILE A 317 3.90 -5.46 9.85
C ILE A 317 2.47 -5.42 10.38
N PHE A 318 1.90 -6.60 10.65
CA PHE A 318 0.58 -6.78 11.22
C PHE A 318 0.63 -7.75 12.38
N GLY A 319 -0.09 -7.46 13.47
CA GLY A 319 -0.20 -8.38 14.60
C GLY A 319 -0.14 -7.69 15.96
N ALA A 320 -0.08 -8.48 17.02
CA ALA A 320 0.14 -8.01 18.37
C ALA A 320 1.57 -7.49 18.55
N VAL A 321 1.75 -6.56 19.48
CA VAL A 321 3.08 -6.06 19.86
C VAL A 321 3.64 -6.93 20.99
N PRO A 322 4.79 -7.56 20.81
CA PRO A 322 5.41 -8.38 21.85
C PRO A 322 5.64 -7.58 23.14
N GLY A 323 5.31 -8.18 24.27
CA GLY A 323 5.52 -7.59 25.59
C GLY A 323 4.51 -6.52 26.00
N VAL A 324 3.53 -6.16 25.15
CA VAL A 324 2.47 -5.21 25.49
C VAL A 324 1.10 -5.78 25.12
N GLU A 325 0.44 -6.44 26.06
CA GLU A 325 -0.87 -7.02 25.88
C GLU A 325 -1.91 -5.95 25.46
N GLY A 326 -2.77 -6.27 24.51
CA GLY A 326 -3.80 -5.36 23.99
C GLY A 326 -3.29 -4.32 22.99
N LEU A 327 -1.98 -4.29 22.67
CA LEU A 327 -1.42 -3.41 21.64
C LEU A 327 -1.21 -4.16 20.34
N TYR A 328 -1.68 -3.58 19.23
CA TYR A 328 -1.62 -4.15 17.89
C TYR A 328 -1.03 -3.16 16.89
N LEU A 329 -0.48 -3.68 15.79
CA LEU A 329 0.15 -2.91 14.72
C LEU A 329 -0.49 -3.15 13.36
N ALA A 330 -0.55 -2.05 12.58
CA ALA A 330 -0.72 -2.05 11.14
C ALA A 330 0.24 -1.01 10.54
N ALA A 331 1.46 -1.44 10.23
CA ALA A 331 2.55 -0.55 9.89
C ALA A 331 3.33 -1.00 8.64
N ALA A 332 4.20 -0.13 8.15
CA ALA A 332 5.15 -0.41 7.09
C ALA A 332 4.50 -0.95 5.81
N GLY A 333 3.55 -0.20 5.22
CA GLY A 333 2.93 -0.57 3.95
C GLY A 333 3.92 -0.76 2.79
N SER A 334 5.14 -0.25 2.93
CA SER A 334 6.29 -0.47 2.03
C SER A 334 5.95 -0.20 0.55
N GLY A 335 5.12 0.85 0.29
CA GLY A 335 4.64 1.21 -1.05
C GLY A 335 3.61 0.24 -1.63
N THR A 336 3.21 -0.79 -0.90
CA THR A 336 2.29 -1.83 -1.40
C THR A 336 1.06 -2.04 -0.52
N GLY A 337 0.91 -1.30 0.58
CA GLY A 337 -0.10 -1.51 1.60
C GLY A 337 -1.56 -1.32 1.12
N PHE A 338 -1.81 -0.40 0.19
CA PHE A 338 -3.16 -0.07 -0.24
C PHE A 338 -3.97 -1.29 -0.71
N LYS A 339 -3.41 -2.05 -1.65
CA LYS A 339 -4.13 -3.17 -2.29
C LYS A 339 -4.36 -4.39 -1.40
N ILE A 340 -3.66 -4.51 -0.27
CA ILE A 340 -3.83 -5.61 0.69
C ILE A 340 -4.67 -5.20 1.90
N ALA A 341 -5.00 -3.92 2.04
CA ALA A 341 -5.63 -3.38 3.23
C ALA A 341 -7.00 -3.98 3.58
N PRO A 342 -7.92 -4.28 2.65
CA PRO A 342 -9.17 -4.93 2.99
C PRO A 342 -8.97 -6.27 3.72
N ALA A 343 -8.16 -7.16 3.19
CA ALA A 343 -7.88 -8.46 3.84
C ALA A 343 -7.07 -8.30 5.13
N ALA A 344 -6.07 -7.41 5.15
CA ALA A 344 -5.31 -7.13 6.36
C ALA A 344 -6.18 -6.56 7.48
N GLY A 345 -7.09 -5.62 7.15
CA GLY A 345 -8.04 -5.05 8.11
C GLY A 345 -9.00 -6.10 8.66
N LEU A 346 -9.47 -7.03 7.82
CA LEU A 346 -10.28 -8.17 8.28
C LEU A 346 -9.48 -9.05 9.25
N GLY A 347 -8.25 -9.45 8.88
CA GLY A 347 -7.42 -10.28 9.75
C GLY A 347 -7.04 -9.61 11.07
N LEU A 348 -6.79 -8.29 11.05
CA LEU A 348 -6.57 -7.51 12.28
C LEU A 348 -7.83 -7.47 13.15
N ALA A 349 -9.01 -7.29 12.54
CA ALA A 349 -10.26 -7.31 13.29
C ALA A 349 -10.53 -8.69 13.91
N GLU A 350 -10.25 -9.77 13.19
CA GLU A 350 -10.32 -11.15 13.71
C GLU A 350 -9.37 -11.36 14.90
N LEU A 351 -8.13 -10.91 14.79
CA LEU A 351 -7.14 -10.99 15.86
C LEU A 351 -7.54 -10.17 17.09
N ILE A 352 -7.98 -8.92 16.91
CA ILE A 352 -8.33 -7.99 18.00
C ILE A 352 -9.62 -8.44 18.72
N SER A 353 -10.54 -9.09 18.02
CA SER A 353 -11.78 -9.62 18.58
C SER A 353 -11.67 -11.05 19.10
N ASP A 354 -10.46 -11.61 19.17
CA ASP A 354 -10.17 -12.96 19.62
C ASP A 354 -10.99 -14.04 18.85
N GLU A 355 -11.11 -13.87 17.50
CA GLU A 355 -11.83 -14.82 16.64
C GLU A 355 -11.18 -16.23 16.70
N PRO A 356 -11.90 -17.26 17.13
CA PRO A 356 -11.33 -18.59 17.32
C PRO A 356 -10.93 -19.28 16.01
N SER A 357 -11.53 -18.86 14.89
CA SER A 357 -11.25 -19.42 13.56
C SER A 357 -11.02 -18.31 12.55
N PRO A 358 -9.85 -17.64 12.61
CA PRO A 358 -9.57 -16.52 11.73
C PRO A 358 -9.53 -16.97 10.25
N SER A 359 -10.16 -16.18 9.40
CA SER A 359 -10.22 -16.44 7.97
C SER A 359 -9.04 -15.87 7.19
N VAL A 360 -8.23 -15.00 7.85
CA VAL A 360 -7.03 -14.38 7.29
C VAL A 360 -5.81 -14.72 8.16
N ASP A 361 -4.80 -15.34 7.56
CA ASP A 361 -3.55 -15.63 8.25
C ASP A 361 -2.59 -14.44 8.20
N LEU A 362 -2.35 -13.81 9.35
CA LEU A 362 -1.40 -12.72 9.51
C LEU A 362 -0.07 -13.14 10.17
N ARG A 363 0.13 -14.42 10.50
CA ARG A 363 1.30 -14.90 11.27
C ARG A 363 2.63 -14.57 10.60
N SER A 364 2.69 -14.61 9.28
CA SER A 364 3.90 -14.26 8.53
C SER A 364 4.27 -12.78 8.64
N PHE A 365 3.33 -11.91 9.03
CA PHE A 365 3.51 -10.45 9.09
C PHE A 365 3.83 -9.91 10.49
N ARG A 366 3.93 -10.80 11.50
CA ARG A 366 4.21 -10.43 12.89
C ARG A 366 5.56 -9.71 13.06
N LEU A 367 5.66 -8.88 14.10
CA LEU A 367 6.86 -8.10 14.35
C LEU A 367 8.08 -9.00 14.70
N GLU A 368 7.88 -10.10 15.40
CA GLU A 368 8.92 -11.05 15.85
C GLU A 368 9.71 -11.66 14.70
N ARG A 369 9.13 -11.71 13.48
CA ARG A 369 9.83 -12.27 12.30
C ARG A 369 11.20 -11.66 12.04
N PHE A 370 11.41 -10.39 12.44
CA PHE A 370 12.70 -9.72 12.26
C PHE A 370 13.76 -10.24 13.23
N ALA A 371 13.40 -10.46 14.50
CA ALA A 371 14.30 -11.04 15.50
C ALA A 371 14.58 -12.52 15.21
N GLU A 372 13.62 -13.23 14.66
CA GLU A 372 13.73 -14.65 14.27
C GLU A 372 14.45 -14.85 12.92
N GLY A 373 14.72 -13.79 12.16
CA GLY A 373 15.26 -13.90 10.81
C GLY A 373 14.29 -14.48 9.78
N ALA A 374 12.99 -14.58 10.10
CA ALA A 374 11.93 -15.12 9.24
C ALA A 374 11.38 -14.04 8.27
N LEU A 375 12.27 -13.41 7.52
CA LEU A 375 11.95 -12.31 6.62
C LEU A 375 11.11 -12.77 5.43
N LEU A 376 10.16 -11.91 4.99
CA LEU A 376 9.28 -12.14 3.85
C LEU A 376 9.95 -11.76 2.52
N ARG A 377 11.19 -12.18 2.31
CA ARG A 377 11.87 -12.05 1.02
C ARG A 377 11.70 -13.34 0.22
N GLY A 378 11.26 -13.21 -1.03
CA GLY A 378 11.16 -14.35 -1.93
C GLY A 378 12.51 -14.70 -2.55
N PRO A 379 12.80 -16.00 -2.79
CA PRO A 379 13.98 -16.40 -3.55
C PRO A 379 13.90 -15.95 -5.02
N THR A 380 12.73 -15.52 -5.44
CA THR A 380 12.38 -15.09 -6.81
C THR A 380 12.10 -13.59 -6.90
N ASP A 381 12.69 -12.79 -5.99
CA ASP A 381 12.61 -11.33 -6.06
C ASP A 381 13.30 -10.81 -7.34
N TYR A 382 12.67 -9.78 -7.93
CA TYR A 382 13.18 -9.19 -9.17
C TYR A 382 14.30 -8.17 -8.91
N ARG A 383 15.26 -8.13 -9.81
CA ARG A 383 16.27 -7.08 -9.87
C ARG A 383 15.63 -5.81 -10.41
N ARG A 384 15.87 -4.71 -9.73
CA ARG A 384 15.37 -3.40 -10.16
C ARG A 384 16.55 -2.49 -10.45
N PRO A 385 16.49 -1.69 -11.54
CA PRO A 385 17.45 -0.62 -11.73
C PRO A 385 17.44 0.32 -10.52
N ALA A 386 18.63 0.63 -10.02
CA ALA A 386 18.80 1.39 -8.78
C ALA A 386 18.43 2.88 -8.91
N TRP A 387 18.25 3.41 -10.13
CA TRP A 387 18.07 4.83 -10.39
C TRP A 387 17.01 5.53 -9.53
N ARG A 388 15.98 4.81 -9.10
CA ARG A 388 14.94 5.38 -8.23
C ARG A 388 15.38 5.60 -6.79
N ASP A 389 16.38 4.88 -6.33
CA ASP A 389 16.93 4.92 -4.97
C ASP A 389 18.26 5.73 -4.90
N GLU A 390 18.82 6.11 -6.04
CA GLU A 390 20.03 6.92 -6.15
C GLU A 390 19.70 8.42 -6.22
N PRO A 391 20.59 9.31 -5.75
CA PRO A 391 20.46 10.75 -5.99
C PRO A 391 20.50 11.06 -7.49
N LEU A 392 19.96 12.23 -7.88
CA LEU A 392 20.15 12.73 -9.25
C LEU A 392 21.65 12.92 -9.51
N PRO A 393 22.14 12.57 -10.71
CA PRO A 393 23.49 12.98 -11.12
C PRO A 393 23.55 14.51 -11.16
N ASP A 394 24.69 15.05 -10.74
CA ASP A 394 25.00 16.49 -10.74
C ASP A 394 24.91 17.10 -12.15
#